data_84400ca0e31667ed624c385081fb8a11
#
_entry.id   84400ca0e31667ed624c385081fb8a11
#
_cell.length_a   1.000
_cell.length_b   1.000
_cell.length_c   1.000
_cell.angle_alpha   90.00
_cell.angle_beta   90.00
_cell.angle_gamma   90.00
#
_symmetry.space_group_name_H-M   'P 1'
#
loop_
_entity.id
_entity.type
_entity.pdbx_description
1 polymer ?
#
loop_
_entity_poly.entity_id
_entity_poly.type
_entity_poly.pdbx_seq_one_letter_code
_entity_poly.pdbx_strand_id
1 'polypeptide(L)'
;MQVGISTATFYTKLYTEQTFPVIKKCGAEVCEVFMNTYSEYEPEFGDIFVRESGGLKIYSVHALNTQFEPQLFNRVDRTRYDAEVILKKVLANAQKMGANYYTFHATTRLKVTSKINVDDFAYHITRIGDIAKQYDVQICLENVHWAAFNSPNFFRELKPKVTNIGTVLDIKQARQSGFDWREYIDVMGNTIRNIHISDVKNNQTALVGTGEFPFKELIARLRDVGYDGPLIIEQYPEDYDTYDQLKDAVEFIKSLI
;
A
#
# COMPACT_ATOMS: atom_id res chain seq x y z
N MET A 1 -17.40 -3.89 1.84
CA MET A 1 -16.13 -3.13 2.08
C MET A 1 -15.97 -2.84 3.55
N GLN A 2 -14.75 -2.61 4.04
CA GLN A 2 -14.41 -2.23 5.42
C GLN A 2 -13.59 -0.93 5.39
N VAL A 3 -13.49 -0.22 6.52
CA VAL A 3 -12.64 0.96 6.64
C VAL A 3 -11.44 0.65 7.53
N GLY A 4 -10.26 0.95 7.04
CA GLY A 4 -9.00 0.77 7.75
C GLY A 4 -8.16 2.04 7.81
N ILE A 5 -7.10 1.99 8.60
CA ILE A 5 -6.07 3.03 8.66
C ILE A 5 -4.70 2.37 8.47
N SER A 6 -3.84 2.96 7.64
CA SER A 6 -2.43 2.59 7.55
C SER A 6 -1.66 3.14 8.75
N THR A 7 -0.77 2.33 9.34
CA THR A 7 0.12 2.82 10.41
C THR A 7 1.08 3.92 9.91
N ALA A 8 1.28 4.03 8.57
CA ALA A 8 2.00 5.14 7.94
C ALA A 8 1.39 6.51 8.26
N THR A 9 0.08 6.57 8.52
CA THR A 9 -0.62 7.80 8.94
C THR A 9 0.00 8.41 10.21
N PHE A 10 0.63 7.60 11.05
CA PHE A 10 1.25 8.02 12.32
C PHE A 10 2.78 8.13 12.23
N TYR A 11 3.35 7.99 11.03
CA TYR A 11 4.81 8.06 10.82
C TYR A 11 5.38 9.32 11.46
N THR A 12 6.51 9.19 12.16
CA THR A 12 7.18 10.22 12.98
C THR A 12 6.45 10.65 14.27
N LYS A 13 5.15 10.34 14.45
CA LYS A 13 4.41 10.65 15.68
C LYS A 13 4.40 9.50 16.69
N LEU A 14 4.33 8.26 16.20
CA LEU A 14 4.26 7.04 17.02
C LEU A 14 5.13 5.94 16.41
N TYR A 15 5.64 5.03 17.25
CA TYR A 15 6.16 3.76 16.77
C TYR A 15 5.01 2.89 16.25
N THR A 16 5.30 1.99 15.30
CA THR A 16 4.30 1.17 14.62
C THR A 16 3.40 0.42 15.60
N GLU A 17 3.96 -0.22 16.62
CA GLU A 17 3.21 -0.97 17.64
C GLU A 17 2.31 -0.07 18.52
N GLN A 18 2.62 1.19 18.65
CA GLN A 18 1.82 2.15 19.42
C GLN A 18 0.59 2.65 18.67
N THR A 19 0.52 2.42 17.36
CA THR A 19 -0.58 2.90 16.53
C THR A 19 -1.85 2.07 16.68
N PHE A 20 -1.75 0.77 16.95
CA PHE A 20 -2.90 -0.13 16.96
C PHE A 20 -4.00 0.28 17.95
N PRO A 21 -3.70 0.64 19.22
CA PRO A 21 -4.74 1.12 20.13
C PRO A 21 -5.44 2.41 19.62
N VAL A 22 -4.70 3.29 18.92
CA VAL A 22 -5.25 4.52 18.35
C VAL A 22 -6.16 4.19 17.18
N ILE A 23 -5.72 3.33 16.26
CA ILE A 23 -6.52 2.86 15.11
C ILE A 23 -7.84 2.24 15.58
N LYS A 24 -7.80 1.40 16.62
CA LYS A 24 -9.02 0.82 17.24
C LYS A 24 -9.94 1.88 17.81
N LYS A 25 -9.40 2.89 18.52
CA LYS A 25 -10.19 4.00 19.08
C LYS A 25 -10.84 4.86 17.98
N CYS A 26 -10.20 4.99 16.83
CA CYS A 26 -10.79 5.63 15.65
C CYS A 26 -11.92 4.80 15.02
N GLY A 27 -12.14 3.56 15.48
CA GLY A 27 -13.21 2.70 14.98
C GLY A 27 -12.88 2.01 13.66
N ALA A 28 -11.63 1.99 13.22
CA ALA A 28 -11.22 1.22 12.05
C ALA A 28 -11.33 -0.29 12.30
N GLU A 29 -11.70 -1.05 11.28
CA GLU A 29 -11.98 -2.49 11.37
C GLU A 29 -10.77 -3.34 10.98
N VAL A 30 -9.87 -2.74 10.20
CA VAL A 30 -8.64 -3.36 9.70
C VAL A 30 -7.52 -2.33 9.70
N CYS A 31 -6.27 -2.78 9.55
CA CYS A 31 -5.15 -1.87 9.31
C CYS A 31 -4.19 -2.43 8.26
N GLU A 32 -3.41 -1.52 7.69
CA GLU A 32 -2.17 -1.83 7.00
C GLU A 32 -1.00 -1.50 7.93
N VAL A 33 -0.03 -2.41 8.03
CA VAL A 33 1.17 -2.21 8.85
C VAL A 33 2.32 -1.71 7.99
N PHE A 34 2.73 -0.46 8.19
CA PHE A 34 3.90 0.12 7.57
C PHE A 34 5.14 -0.12 8.44
N MET A 35 5.97 -1.05 8.02
CA MET A 35 7.27 -1.33 8.65
C MET A 35 8.31 -0.36 8.08
N ASN A 36 8.85 0.51 8.92
CA ASN A 36 9.68 1.64 8.49
C ASN A 36 11.14 1.58 8.95
N THR A 37 11.52 0.56 9.71
CA THR A 37 12.88 0.38 10.20
C THR A 37 13.39 -1.05 9.97
N TYR A 38 14.72 -1.22 9.88
CA TYR A 38 15.32 -2.56 9.75
C TYR A 38 15.02 -3.45 10.94
N SER A 39 14.90 -2.91 12.16
CA SER A 39 14.52 -3.67 13.34
C SER A 39 13.11 -4.23 13.23
N GLU A 40 12.17 -3.51 12.62
CA GLU A 40 10.80 -3.99 12.40
C GLU A 40 10.71 -5.15 11.41
N TYR A 41 11.75 -5.42 10.63
CA TYR A 41 11.83 -6.60 9.78
C TYR A 41 12.25 -7.87 10.54
N GLU A 42 12.84 -7.74 11.73
CA GLU A 42 13.27 -8.90 12.51
C GLU A 42 12.06 -9.68 13.08
N PRO A 43 12.21 -11.01 13.25
CA PRO A 43 11.09 -11.89 13.65
C PRO A 43 10.39 -11.49 14.95
N GLU A 44 11.13 -10.88 15.88
CA GLU A 44 10.63 -10.42 17.17
C GLU A 44 9.55 -9.36 17.03
N PHE A 45 9.67 -8.47 16.02
CA PHE A 45 8.68 -7.44 15.76
C PHE A 45 7.37 -8.00 15.21
N GLY A 46 7.41 -9.09 14.44
CA GLY A 46 6.19 -9.79 14.06
C GLY A 46 5.37 -10.24 15.27
N ASP A 47 6.03 -10.76 16.32
CA ASP A 47 5.37 -11.14 17.58
C ASP A 47 4.84 -9.93 18.34
N ILE A 48 5.60 -8.83 18.37
CA ILE A 48 5.16 -7.56 18.97
C ILE A 48 3.90 -7.05 18.27
N PHE A 49 3.90 -6.97 16.95
CA PHE A 49 2.76 -6.47 16.17
C PHE A 49 1.50 -7.32 16.37
N VAL A 50 1.63 -8.64 16.38
CA VAL A 50 0.50 -9.54 16.68
C VAL A 50 -0.07 -9.28 18.07
N ARG A 51 0.79 -9.16 19.09
CA ARG A 51 0.37 -8.89 20.45
C ARG A 51 -0.31 -7.53 20.59
N GLU A 52 0.35 -6.47 20.11
CA GLU A 52 -0.10 -5.09 20.27
C GLU A 52 -1.31 -4.74 19.38
N SER A 53 -1.52 -5.47 18.27
CA SER A 53 -2.73 -5.33 17.46
C SER A 53 -4.01 -5.60 18.26
N GLY A 54 -3.89 -6.42 19.32
CA GLY A 54 -5.01 -6.70 20.23
C GLY A 54 -6.26 -7.20 19.49
N GLY A 55 -6.06 -8.02 18.45
CA GLY A 55 -7.13 -8.58 17.62
C GLY A 55 -7.64 -7.67 16.48
N LEU A 56 -7.04 -6.49 16.28
CA LEU A 56 -7.29 -5.72 15.06
C LEU A 56 -6.75 -6.51 13.85
N LYS A 57 -7.58 -6.70 12.83
CA LYS A 57 -7.17 -7.44 11.64
C LYS A 57 -6.10 -6.67 10.87
N ILE A 58 -4.94 -7.28 10.70
CA ILE A 58 -3.90 -6.77 9.80
C ILE A 58 -4.20 -7.31 8.41
N TYR A 59 -4.56 -6.42 7.50
CA TYR A 59 -4.98 -6.78 6.14
C TYR A 59 -3.80 -6.89 5.19
N SER A 60 -2.90 -5.94 5.26
CA SER A 60 -1.72 -5.81 4.42
C SER A 60 -0.53 -5.30 5.20
N VAL A 61 0.64 -5.53 4.64
CA VAL A 61 1.89 -4.92 5.09
C VAL A 61 2.44 -3.99 4.02
N HIS A 62 3.24 -3.04 4.44
CA HIS A 62 3.95 -2.10 3.60
C HIS A 62 5.34 -1.90 4.19
N ALA A 63 6.38 -1.78 3.39
CA ALA A 63 7.72 -1.51 3.89
C ALA A 63 8.25 -0.17 3.36
N LEU A 64 9.18 0.43 4.10
CA LEU A 64 9.84 1.64 3.60
C LEU A 64 10.69 1.30 2.37
N ASN A 65 10.16 1.61 1.19
CA ASN A 65 10.69 1.22 -0.11
C ASN A 65 12.21 1.42 -0.27
N THR A 66 12.71 2.58 0.15
CA THR A 66 14.11 2.97 -0.06
C THR A 66 15.12 2.06 0.62
N GLN A 67 14.70 1.25 1.57
CA GLN A 67 15.60 0.38 2.32
C GLN A 67 16.07 -0.83 1.52
N PHE A 68 15.20 -1.47 0.73
CA PHE A 68 15.62 -2.67 -0.01
C PHE A 68 14.85 -2.95 -1.31
N GLU A 69 13.60 -2.48 -1.47
CA GLU A 69 12.79 -2.85 -2.64
C GLU A 69 13.44 -2.53 -3.98
N PRO A 70 14.06 -1.34 -4.20
CA PRO A 70 14.74 -1.06 -5.46
C PRO A 70 15.89 -2.00 -5.75
N GLN A 71 16.52 -2.54 -4.70
CA GLN A 71 17.65 -3.45 -4.85
C GLN A 71 17.25 -4.84 -5.37
N LEU A 72 15.98 -5.22 -5.22
CA LEU A 72 15.44 -6.45 -5.81
C LEU A 72 15.45 -6.45 -7.35
N PHE A 73 15.57 -5.27 -7.96
CA PHE A 73 15.67 -5.05 -9.41
C PHE A 73 17.11 -4.74 -9.86
N ASN A 74 18.09 -4.83 -8.97
CA ASN A 74 19.48 -4.52 -9.29
C ASN A 74 20.07 -5.56 -10.25
N ARG A 75 20.97 -5.11 -11.14
CA ARG A 75 21.67 -6.01 -12.10
C ARG A 75 22.73 -6.87 -11.43
N VAL A 76 23.23 -6.47 -10.25
CA VAL A 76 24.23 -7.20 -9.49
C VAL A 76 23.53 -8.25 -8.62
N ASP A 77 23.85 -9.53 -8.83
CA ASP A 77 23.21 -10.67 -8.15
C ASP A 77 23.33 -10.61 -6.62
N ARG A 78 24.50 -10.22 -6.11
CA ARG A 78 24.73 -10.11 -4.66
C ARG A 78 23.80 -9.08 -4.03
N THR A 79 23.61 -7.94 -4.69
CA THR A 79 22.72 -6.88 -4.21
C THR A 79 21.26 -7.36 -4.18
N ARG A 80 20.83 -8.12 -5.22
CA ARG A 80 19.49 -8.72 -5.19
C ARG A 80 19.37 -9.75 -4.09
N TYR A 81 20.38 -10.60 -3.89
CA TYR A 81 20.37 -11.59 -2.81
C TYR A 81 20.22 -10.94 -1.43
N ASP A 82 20.98 -9.88 -1.16
CA ASP A 82 20.90 -9.16 0.10
C ASP A 82 19.50 -8.56 0.31
N ALA A 83 18.91 -7.98 -0.73
CA ALA A 83 17.54 -7.46 -0.68
C ALA A 83 16.50 -8.57 -0.48
N GLU A 84 16.69 -9.75 -1.07
CA GLU A 84 15.80 -10.90 -0.85
C GLU A 84 15.85 -11.44 0.57
N VAL A 85 16.99 -11.37 1.24
CA VAL A 85 17.08 -11.71 2.67
C VAL A 85 16.17 -10.82 3.49
N ILE A 86 16.14 -9.51 3.20
CA ILE A 86 15.24 -8.56 3.89
C ILE A 86 13.80 -8.82 3.49
N LEU A 87 13.51 -9.00 2.20
CA LEU A 87 12.16 -9.32 1.71
C LEU A 87 11.57 -10.54 2.45
N LYS A 88 12.34 -11.60 2.60
CA LYS A 88 11.90 -12.82 3.30
C LYS A 88 11.56 -12.57 4.76
N LYS A 89 12.30 -11.69 5.45
CA LYS A 89 11.97 -11.29 6.83
C LYS A 89 10.64 -10.53 6.89
N VAL A 90 10.45 -9.56 5.98
CA VAL A 90 9.18 -8.82 5.86
C VAL A 90 8.01 -9.76 5.60
N LEU A 91 8.17 -10.70 4.66
CA LEU A 91 7.14 -11.68 4.31
C LEU A 91 6.83 -12.65 5.45
N ALA A 92 7.85 -13.09 6.19
CA ALA A 92 7.66 -13.93 7.38
C ALA A 92 6.86 -13.21 8.48
N ASN A 93 7.13 -11.92 8.69
CA ASN A 93 6.35 -11.11 9.61
C ASN A 93 4.92 -10.88 9.08
N ALA A 94 4.74 -10.65 7.78
CA ALA A 94 3.42 -10.54 7.17
C ALA A 94 2.58 -11.81 7.39
N GLN A 95 3.16 -12.99 7.12
CA GLN A 95 2.53 -14.29 7.37
C GLN A 95 2.16 -14.48 8.85
N LYS A 96 3.09 -14.17 9.76
CA LYS A 96 2.88 -14.23 11.21
C LYS A 96 1.73 -13.33 11.67
N MET A 97 1.61 -12.14 11.10
CA MET A 97 0.52 -11.20 11.36
C MET A 97 -0.80 -11.59 10.68
N GLY A 98 -0.81 -12.60 9.83
CA GLY A 98 -1.98 -12.99 9.04
C GLY A 98 -2.35 -12.03 7.92
N ALA A 99 -1.41 -11.19 7.49
CA ALA A 99 -1.59 -10.29 6.35
C ALA A 99 -1.50 -11.07 5.04
N ASN A 100 -2.47 -10.88 4.14
CA ASN A 100 -2.49 -11.57 2.85
C ASN A 100 -1.81 -10.80 1.72
N TYR A 101 -1.54 -9.52 1.92
CA TYR A 101 -1.07 -8.61 0.87
C TYR A 101 0.13 -7.81 1.33
N TYR A 102 1.02 -7.54 0.38
CA TYR A 102 2.14 -6.62 0.58
C TYR A 102 2.04 -5.49 -0.44
N THR A 103 1.80 -4.26 0.05
CA THR A 103 1.83 -3.03 -0.73
C THR A 103 3.26 -2.72 -1.13
N PHE A 104 3.56 -2.81 -2.41
CA PHE A 104 4.92 -2.86 -2.94
C PHE A 104 5.15 -1.75 -3.97
N HIS A 105 6.13 -0.88 -3.72
CA HIS A 105 6.47 0.22 -4.63
C HIS A 105 7.42 -0.20 -5.76
N ALA A 106 8.18 -1.26 -5.55
CA ALA A 106 9.19 -1.75 -6.46
C ALA A 106 10.38 -0.77 -6.65
N THR A 107 10.82 -0.57 -7.89
CA THR A 107 11.98 0.26 -8.19
C THR A 107 11.59 1.73 -8.42
N THR A 108 12.47 2.64 -8.00
CA THR A 108 12.33 4.08 -8.22
C THR A 108 12.77 4.48 -9.62
N ARG A 109 12.18 5.54 -10.16
CA ARG A 109 12.67 6.21 -11.39
C ARG A 109 13.76 7.20 -11.01
N LEU A 110 14.95 7.04 -11.59
CA LEU A 110 16.05 8.00 -11.38
C LEU A 110 15.77 9.37 -11.96
N LYS A 111 14.95 9.43 -13.03
CA LYS A 111 14.42 10.65 -13.67
C LYS A 111 12.99 10.36 -14.14
N VAL A 112 12.15 11.41 -14.17
CA VAL A 112 10.76 11.30 -14.67
C VAL A 112 10.72 10.73 -16.09
N THR A 113 11.72 11.05 -16.93
CA THR A 113 11.86 10.57 -18.30
C THR A 113 12.51 9.19 -18.43
N SER A 114 12.95 8.56 -17.33
CA SER A 114 13.55 7.24 -17.40
C SER A 114 12.54 6.20 -17.89
N LYS A 115 12.88 5.52 -18.98
CA LYS A 115 12.08 4.39 -19.46
C LYS A 115 12.45 3.15 -18.64
N ILE A 116 11.44 2.51 -18.08
CA ILE A 116 11.56 1.19 -17.44
C ILE A 116 11.39 0.16 -18.56
N ASN A 117 12.29 -0.81 -18.63
CA ASN A 117 12.09 -1.97 -19.48
C ASN A 117 11.03 -2.87 -18.84
N VAL A 118 9.87 -2.97 -19.48
CA VAL A 118 8.72 -3.70 -18.92
C VAL A 118 8.97 -5.20 -18.87
N ASP A 119 9.74 -5.77 -19.81
CA ASP A 119 10.06 -7.20 -19.82
C ASP A 119 11.02 -7.57 -18.68
N ASP A 120 12.05 -6.76 -18.47
CA ASP A 120 12.98 -6.92 -17.36
C ASP A 120 12.27 -6.73 -16.01
N PHE A 121 11.39 -5.74 -15.92
CA PHE A 121 10.55 -5.52 -14.73
C PHE A 121 9.62 -6.72 -14.48
N ALA A 122 8.96 -7.25 -15.52
CA ALA A 122 8.08 -8.41 -15.41
C ALA A 122 8.83 -9.66 -14.92
N TYR A 123 10.04 -9.89 -15.40
CA TYR A 123 10.90 -10.97 -14.92
C TYR A 123 11.17 -10.86 -13.41
N HIS A 124 11.60 -9.69 -12.95
CA HIS A 124 11.93 -9.49 -11.54
C HIS A 124 10.69 -9.54 -10.64
N ILE A 125 9.59 -8.88 -11.01
CA ILE A 125 8.38 -8.87 -10.18
C ILE A 125 7.72 -10.25 -10.08
N THR A 126 7.78 -11.05 -11.14
CA THR A 126 7.30 -12.44 -11.10
C THR A 126 8.11 -13.26 -10.10
N ARG A 127 9.44 -13.15 -10.12
CA ARG A 127 10.33 -13.83 -9.18
C ARG A 127 10.07 -13.39 -7.72
N ILE A 128 9.83 -12.10 -7.49
CA ILE A 128 9.47 -11.56 -6.18
C ILE A 128 8.12 -12.15 -5.73
N GLY A 129 7.15 -12.21 -6.63
CA GLY A 129 5.84 -12.81 -6.37
C GLY A 129 5.92 -14.30 -6.02
N ASP A 130 6.82 -15.06 -6.68
CA ASP A 130 7.05 -16.48 -6.38
C ASP A 130 7.68 -16.68 -4.99
N ILE A 131 8.55 -15.75 -4.55
CA ILE A 131 9.08 -15.76 -3.19
C ILE A 131 7.95 -15.47 -2.19
N ALA A 132 7.14 -14.43 -2.43
CA ALA A 132 6.06 -14.03 -1.52
C ALA A 132 4.98 -15.11 -1.37
N LYS A 133 4.70 -15.86 -2.44
CA LYS A 133 3.76 -16.99 -2.42
C LYS A 133 4.15 -18.08 -1.41
N GLN A 134 5.44 -18.25 -1.11
CA GLN A 134 5.92 -19.23 -0.12
C GLN A 134 5.52 -18.85 1.32
N TYR A 135 5.09 -17.61 1.52
CA TYR A 135 4.62 -17.05 2.79
C TYR A 135 3.11 -16.78 2.81
N ASP A 136 2.38 -17.27 1.80
CA ASP A 136 0.94 -17.01 1.61
C ASP A 136 0.60 -15.51 1.46
N VAL A 137 1.56 -14.71 0.98
CA VAL A 137 1.43 -13.27 0.76
C VAL A 137 1.45 -12.97 -0.73
N GLN A 138 0.51 -12.15 -1.19
CA GLN A 138 0.49 -11.63 -2.56
C GLN A 138 1.15 -10.26 -2.62
N ILE A 139 2.11 -10.09 -3.55
CA ILE A 139 2.68 -8.78 -3.88
C ILE A 139 1.62 -7.96 -4.63
N CYS A 140 1.42 -6.73 -4.19
CA CYS A 140 0.48 -5.79 -4.78
C CYS A 140 1.22 -4.50 -5.17
N LEU A 141 1.38 -4.28 -6.48
CA LEU A 141 2.04 -3.07 -6.99
C LEU A 141 1.18 -1.84 -6.75
N GLU A 142 1.74 -0.84 -6.10
CA GLU A 142 1.10 0.45 -5.90
C GLU A 142 1.46 1.45 -7.00
N ASN A 143 0.49 2.25 -7.44
CA ASN A 143 0.69 3.34 -8.40
C ASN A 143 1.33 4.54 -7.72
N VAL A 144 2.64 4.61 -7.70
CA VAL A 144 3.39 5.68 -7.03
C VAL A 144 4.08 6.58 -8.06
N HIS A 145 3.93 7.90 -7.90
CA HIS A 145 4.37 8.90 -8.90
C HIS A 145 5.88 8.86 -9.22
N TRP A 146 6.71 8.48 -8.25
CA TRP A 146 8.17 8.36 -8.42
C TRP A 146 8.64 6.92 -8.71
N ALA A 147 7.76 5.93 -8.65
CA ALA A 147 8.10 4.52 -8.86
C ALA A 147 7.93 4.10 -10.33
N ALA A 148 8.26 2.84 -10.62
CA ALA A 148 8.09 2.27 -11.96
C ALA A 148 6.64 2.33 -12.42
N PHE A 149 5.70 1.92 -11.57
CA PHE A 149 4.28 1.97 -11.84
C PHE A 149 3.71 3.36 -11.50
N ASN A 150 3.98 4.36 -12.34
CA ASN A 150 3.47 5.72 -12.18
C ASN A 150 2.43 6.13 -13.22
N SER A 151 2.00 5.23 -14.09
CA SER A 151 1.00 5.54 -15.12
C SER A 151 0.13 4.33 -15.46
N PRO A 152 -1.13 4.53 -15.85
CA PRO A 152 -2.00 3.45 -16.33
C PRO A 152 -1.38 2.67 -17.50
N ASN A 153 -0.67 3.34 -18.40
CA ASN A 153 -0.01 2.71 -19.55
C ASN A 153 1.06 1.70 -19.13
N PHE A 154 1.86 1.99 -18.11
CA PHE A 154 2.84 1.05 -17.61
C PHE A 154 2.19 -0.27 -17.19
N PHE A 155 1.08 -0.19 -16.42
CA PHE A 155 0.40 -1.40 -15.98
C PHE A 155 -0.32 -2.12 -17.12
N ARG A 156 -0.85 -1.39 -18.11
CA ARG A 156 -1.43 -1.99 -19.33
C ARG A 156 -0.43 -2.85 -20.10
N GLU A 157 0.83 -2.42 -20.17
CA GLU A 157 1.92 -3.17 -20.80
C GLU A 157 2.42 -4.34 -19.92
N LEU A 158 2.42 -4.15 -18.60
CA LEU A 158 2.90 -5.14 -17.63
C LEU A 158 1.91 -6.29 -17.42
N LYS A 159 0.62 -5.98 -17.27
CA LYS A 159 -0.44 -6.93 -16.88
C LYS A 159 -0.44 -8.25 -17.67
N PRO A 160 -0.30 -8.26 -19.02
CA PRO A 160 -0.25 -9.51 -19.78
C PRO A 160 1.01 -10.34 -19.60
N LYS A 161 2.03 -9.79 -18.95
CA LYS A 161 3.36 -10.41 -18.78
C LYS A 161 3.57 -11.02 -17.39
N VAL A 162 2.66 -10.77 -16.45
CA VAL A 162 2.79 -11.21 -15.06
C VAL A 162 1.56 -11.98 -14.61
N THR A 163 1.78 -12.91 -13.67
CA THR A 163 0.71 -13.67 -13.01
C THR A 163 0.83 -13.50 -11.50
N ASN A 164 -0.28 -13.60 -10.77
CA ASN A 164 -0.34 -13.52 -9.30
C ASN A 164 0.14 -12.19 -8.69
N ILE A 165 0.19 -11.12 -9.47
CA ILE A 165 0.49 -9.78 -8.96
C ILE A 165 -0.84 -9.03 -8.77
N GLY A 166 -1.08 -8.58 -7.54
CA GLY A 166 -2.17 -7.66 -7.22
C GLY A 166 -1.76 -6.21 -7.48
N THR A 167 -2.70 -5.30 -7.29
CA THR A 167 -2.46 -3.86 -7.32
C THR A 167 -3.05 -3.17 -6.12
N VAL A 168 -2.42 -2.06 -5.73
CA VAL A 168 -2.94 -1.08 -4.78
C VAL A 168 -3.20 0.20 -5.55
N LEU A 169 -4.40 0.73 -5.44
CA LEU A 169 -4.71 2.06 -5.95
C LEU A 169 -4.54 3.09 -4.83
N ASP A 170 -3.57 3.96 -4.95
CA ASP A 170 -3.48 5.19 -4.15
C ASP A 170 -3.98 6.37 -4.98
N ILE A 171 -5.09 6.99 -4.55
CA ILE A 171 -5.73 8.09 -5.27
C ILE A 171 -4.92 9.39 -5.19
N LYS A 172 -4.15 9.60 -4.12
CA LYS A 172 -3.21 10.72 -3.97
C LYS A 172 -2.07 10.60 -4.98
N GLN A 173 -1.49 9.39 -5.07
CA GLN A 173 -0.40 9.10 -6.00
C GLN A 173 -0.85 9.18 -7.47
N ALA A 174 -2.08 8.76 -7.79
CA ALA A 174 -2.66 8.94 -9.11
C ALA A 174 -2.66 10.42 -9.52
N ARG A 175 -3.18 11.30 -8.64
CA ARG A 175 -3.18 12.75 -8.86
C ARG A 175 -1.76 13.33 -9.00
N GLN A 176 -0.82 12.92 -8.15
CA GLN A 176 0.58 13.36 -8.21
C GLN A 176 1.29 12.90 -9.49
N SER A 177 0.87 11.77 -10.05
CA SER A 177 1.34 11.28 -11.35
C SER A 177 0.74 12.02 -12.54
N GLY A 178 -0.27 12.87 -12.32
CA GLY A 178 -0.97 13.62 -13.35
C GLY A 178 -2.01 12.81 -14.13
N PHE A 179 -2.45 11.68 -13.60
CA PHE A 179 -3.48 10.82 -14.21
C PHE A 179 -4.75 10.78 -13.36
N ASP A 180 -5.88 10.55 -14.01
CA ASP A 180 -7.14 10.33 -13.33
C ASP A 180 -7.12 8.94 -12.64
N TRP A 181 -7.54 8.86 -11.40
CA TRP A 181 -7.65 7.61 -10.65
C TRP A 181 -8.59 6.60 -11.34
N ARG A 182 -9.55 7.06 -12.14
CA ARG A 182 -10.47 6.22 -12.92
C ARG A 182 -9.71 5.40 -13.96
N GLU A 183 -8.72 6.02 -14.62
CA GLU A 183 -7.89 5.32 -15.60
C GLU A 183 -7.09 4.17 -14.96
N TYR A 184 -6.67 4.34 -13.69
CA TYR A 184 -6.03 3.26 -12.95
C TYR A 184 -7.02 2.13 -12.65
N ILE A 185 -8.26 2.43 -12.21
CA ILE A 185 -9.28 1.38 -12.00
C ILE A 185 -9.53 0.61 -13.29
N ASP A 186 -9.64 1.30 -14.44
CA ASP A 186 -9.91 0.67 -15.73
C ASP A 186 -8.81 -0.34 -16.14
N VAL A 187 -7.53 -0.02 -15.88
CA VAL A 187 -6.43 -0.92 -16.25
C VAL A 187 -6.17 -2.01 -15.20
N MET A 188 -6.29 -1.68 -13.92
CA MET A 188 -6.12 -2.62 -12.82
C MET A 188 -7.26 -3.64 -12.77
N GLY A 189 -8.51 -3.16 -12.80
CA GLY A 189 -9.71 -4.00 -12.78
C GLY A 189 -9.70 -4.97 -11.59
N ASN A 190 -9.94 -6.24 -11.86
CA ASN A 190 -10.02 -7.30 -10.86
C ASN A 190 -8.67 -7.66 -10.19
N THR A 191 -7.57 -6.98 -10.50
CA THR A 191 -6.29 -7.16 -9.80
C THR A 191 -6.16 -6.28 -8.56
N ILE A 192 -7.07 -5.33 -8.34
CA ILE A 192 -7.07 -4.47 -7.14
C ILE A 192 -7.25 -5.34 -5.90
N ARG A 193 -6.35 -5.14 -4.92
CA ARG A 193 -6.38 -5.84 -3.62
C ARG A 193 -6.43 -4.88 -2.45
N ASN A 194 -6.00 -3.65 -2.63
CA ASN A 194 -6.02 -2.63 -1.59
C ASN A 194 -6.23 -1.24 -2.20
N ILE A 195 -6.78 -0.32 -1.42
CA ILE A 195 -7.02 1.07 -1.81
C ILE A 195 -6.51 1.97 -0.70
N HIS A 196 -5.60 2.88 -1.06
CA HIS A 196 -5.20 3.98 -0.17
C HIS A 196 -6.02 5.23 -0.49
N ILE A 197 -6.69 5.75 0.52
CA ILE A 197 -7.55 6.92 0.38
C ILE A 197 -7.03 8.09 1.21
N SER A 198 -7.09 9.26 0.61
CA SER A 198 -6.96 10.59 1.21
C SER A 198 -7.96 11.52 0.53
N ASP A 199 -8.16 12.71 1.03
CA ASP A 199 -9.01 13.70 0.35
C ASP A 199 -8.15 14.70 -0.44
N VAL A 200 -8.81 15.58 -1.17
CA VAL A 200 -8.18 16.66 -1.92
C VAL A 200 -8.94 17.97 -1.69
N LYS A 201 -8.21 19.04 -1.41
CA LYS A 201 -8.74 20.38 -1.28
C LYS A 201 -7.77 21.37 -1.90
N ASN A 202 -8.25 22.22 -2.80
CA ASN A 202 -7.39 23.18 -3.52
C ASN A 202 -6.16 22.49 -4.17
N ASN A 203 -6.35 21.33 -4.77
CA ASN A 203 -5.31 20.50 -5.39
C ASN A 203 -4.18 20.03 -4.43
N GLN A 204 -4.39 20.09 -3.12
CA GLN A 204 -3.49 19.56 -2.10
C GLN A 204 -4.14 18.37 -1.41
N THR A 205 -3.32 17.51 -0.79
CA THR A 205 -3.82 16.41 0.05
C THR A 205 -4.53 17.00 1.26
N ALA A 206 -5.65 16.42 1.62
CA ALA A 206 -6.46 16.83 2.77
C ALA A 206 -6.94 15.60 3.54
N LEU A 207 -7.32 15.82 4.79
CA LEU A 207 -7.91 14.77 5.61
C LEU A 207 -9.23 14.29 4.98
N VAL A 208 -9.42 12.98 4.96
CA VAL A 208 -10.64 12.34 4.45
C VAL A 208 -11.89 12.94 5.08
N GLY A 209 -12.83 13.36 4.23
CA GLY A 209 -14.08 13.99 4.61
C GLY A 209 -14.02 15.52 4.76
N THR A 210 -12.87 16.15 4.52
CA THR A 210 -12.73 17.62 4.61
C THR A 210 -12.50 18.30 3.26
N GLY A 211 -12.42 17.51 2.18
CA GLY A 211 -12.14 17.98 0.83
C GLY A 211 -13.28 17.73 -0.15
N GLU A 212 -12.91 17.53 -1.42
CA GLU A 212 -13.83 17.50 -2.56
C GLU A 212 -13.73 16.17 -3.33
N PHE A 213 -12.98 15.17 -2.82
CA PHE A 213 -12.80 13.91 -3.55
C PHE A 213 -14.13 13.14 -3.66
N PRO A 214 -14.50 12.62 -4.84
CA PRO A 214 -15.78 11.99 -5.08
C PRO A 214 -15.83 10.53 -4.57
N PHE A 215 -15.77 10.31 -3.25
CA PHE A 215 -15.72 8.97 -2.64
C PHE A 215 -16.90 8.07 -3.04
N LYS A 216 -18.12 8.62 -3.21
CA LYS A 216 -19.28 7.83 -3.66
C LYS A 216 -19.05 7.23 -5.05
N GLU A 217 -18.45 8.01 -5.95
CA GLU A 217 -18.12 7.52 -7.29
C GLU A 217 -16.99 6.48 -7.23
N LEU A 218 -15.95 6.71 -6.40
CA LEU A 218 -14.89 5.73 -6.20
C LEU A 218 -15.47 4.39 -5.75
N ILE A 219 -16.30 4.40 -4.71
CA ILE A 219 -16.92 3.19 -4.15
C ILE A 219 -17.78 2.46 -5.20
N ALA A 220 -18.56 3.20 -5.98
CA ALA A 220 -19.36 2.62 -7.06
C ALA A 220 -18.47 1.92 -8.11
N ARG A 221 -17.45 2.61 -8.61
CA ARG A 221 -16.52 2.03 -9.60
C ARG A 221 -15.73 0.83 -9.08
N LEU A 222 -15.36 0.84 -7.80
CA LEU A 222 -14.68 -0.30 -7.18
C LEU A 222 -15.59 -1.52 -7.13
N ARG A 223 -16.89 -1.33 -6.82
CA ARG A 223 -17.90 -2.40 -6.88
C ARG A 223 -18.09 -2.94 -8.30
N ASP A 224 -18.09 -2.06 -9.30
CA ASP A 224 -18.24 -2.46 -10.72
C ASP A 224 -17.11 -3.38 -11.18
N VAL A 225 -15.88 -3.21 -10.67
CA VAL A 225 -14.76 -4.12 -10.97
C VAL A 225 -14.64 -5.31 -10.00
N GLY A 226 -15.63 -5.49 -9.11
CA GLY A 226 -15.70 -6.62 -8.17
C GLY A 226 -14.80 -6.48 -6.95
N TYR A 227 -14.36 -5.26 -6.61
CA TYR A 227 -13.59 -5.02 -5.40
C TYR A 227 -14.49 -4.89 -4.16
N ASP A 228 -14.22 -5.72 -3.15
CA ASP A 228 -14.93 -5.70 -1.86
C ASP A 228 -13.96 -5.67 -0.65
N GLY A 229 -12.70 -5.34 -0.91
CA GLY A 229 -11.68 -5.15 0.10
C GLY A 229 -11.85 -3.85 0.90
N PRO A 230 -10.90 -3.53 1.80
CA PRO A 230 -10.97 -2.33 2.61
C PRO A 230 -10.60 -1.06 1.85
N LEU A 231 -11.09 0.07 2.35
CA LEU A 231 -10.59 1.40 2.05
C LEU A 231 -9.67 1.81 3.19
N ILE A 232 -8.37 1.92 2.92
CA ILE A 232 -7.34 2.24 3.91
C ILE A 232 -7.06 3.73 3.88
N ILE A 233 -7.37 4.43 4.96
CA ILE A 233 -7.00 5.83 5.15
C ILE A 233 -5.48 5.90 5.31
N GLU A 234 -4.82 6.62 4.41
CA GLU A 234 -3.38 6.90 4.48
C GLU A 234 -3.14 8.40 4.32
N GLN A 235 -2.95 9.06 5.46
CA GLN A 235 -2.77 10.49 5.58
C GLN A 235 -1.31 10.83 5.92
N TYR A 236 -0.89 12.03 5.51
CA TYR A 236 0.34 12.57 6.08
C TYR A 236 0.09 13.04 7.52
N PRO A 237 1.11 12.97 8.41
CA PRO A 237 0.99 13.45 9.79
C PRO A 237 0.57 14.92 9.91
N GLU A 238 0.81 15.72 8.86
CA GLU A 238 0.48 17.14 8.79
C GLU A 238 -0.98 17.41 8.39
N ASP A 239 -1.70 16.40 7.89
CA ASP A 239 -3.08 16.55 7.42
C ASP A 239 -4.11 16.56 8.57
N TYR A 240 -3.68 16.25 9.81
CA TYR A 240 -4.56 16.22 10.98
C TYR A 240 -3.84 16.64 12.27
N ASP A 241 -4.57 17.26 13.19
CA ASP A 241 -4.08 17.75 14.48
C ASP A 241 -4.39 16.78 15.62
N THR A 242 -5.53 16.08 15.56
CA THR A 242 -6.01 15.19 16.62
C THR A 242 -6.46 13.84 16.06
N TYR A 243 -6.43 12.80 16.92
CA TYR A 243 -6.92 11.47 16.52
C TYR A 243 -8.44 11.40 16.41
N ASP A 244 -9.17 12.34 17.01
CA ASP A 244 -10.62 12.44 16.82
C ASP A 244 -10.95 12.80 15.37
N GLN A 245 -10.14 13.61 14.71
CA GLN A 245 -10.31 13.89 13.28
C GLN A 245 -10.12 12.62 12.41
N LEU A 246 -9.22 11.71 12.78
CA LEU A 246 -9.11 10.42 12.10
C LEU A 246 -10.34 9.52 12.36
N LYS A 247 -10.91 9.58 13.56
CA LYS A 247 -12.17 8.91 13.87
C LYS A 247 -13.31 9.45 12.99
N ASP A 248 -13.44 10.78 12.88
CA ASP A 248 -14.44 11.41 12.01
C ASP A 248 -14.26 10.97 10.54
N ALA A 249 -13.01 10.86 10.07
CA ALA A 249 -12.69 10.37 8.73
C ALA A 249 -13.16 8.92 8.53
N VAL A 250 -12.95 8.04 9.52
CA VAL A 250 -13.43 6.66 9.48
C VAL A 250 -14.96 6.62 9.43
N GLU A 251 -15.63 7.37 10.30
CA GLU A 251 -17.10 7.45 10.36
C GLU A 251 -17.68 8.00 9.05
N PHE A 252 -17.02 9.00 8.46
CA PHE A 252 -17.42 9.56 7.16
C PHE A 252 -17.41 8.48 6.08
N ILE A 253 -16.32 7.74 5.90
CA ILE A 253 -16.26 6.69 4.87
C ILE A 253 -17.25 5.57 5.18
N LYS A 254 -17.41 5.15 6.45
CA LYS A 254 -18.42 4.15 6.84
C LYS A 254 -19.84 4.56 6.45
N SER A 255 -20.14 5.84 6.46
CA SER A 255 -21.46 6.36 6.07
C SER A 255 -21.73 6.25 4.56
N LEU A 256 -20.70 5.96 3.74
CA LEU A 256 -20.79 5.90 2.27
C LEU A 256 -20.80 4.47 1.70
N ILE A 257 -20.42 3.43 2.49
CA ILE A 257 -20.26 2.04 2.05
C ILE A 257 -21.46 1.14 2.30
#